data_1bec4f42ae6fddc822f79b895ac935ef
#
_entry.id   1bec4f42ae6fddc822f79b895ac935ef
#
_cell.length_a   1.000
_cell.length_b   1.000
_cell.length_c   1.000
_cell.angle_alpha   90.00
_cell.angle_beta   90.00
_cell.angle_gamma   90.00
#
_symmetry.space_group_name_H-M   'P 1'
#
loop_
_entity.id
_entity.type
_entity.pdbx_description
1 polymer ?
#
loop_
_entity_poly.entity_id
_entity_poly.type
_entity_poly.pdbx_seq_one_letter_code
_entity_poly.pdbx_strand_id
1 'polypeptide(L)'
;STQEIADCMSVSRTPVREAFIRLQREDLLDVTPQRPTVVSKINMSRVYQERFIREALEIEVIQKFIDVAKPNIIECMRSNIEKQYTAIAERRYIDFLELDNDFHQAAFVETNEELGRSIVQQMNGHYDRIRLISAWEGQIVSTAMQEHEKYVEYIERGDVSKARKLLRMHLQALREQEELLVTNWSEYFNTDSIEMTR
;
A
#
# COMPACT_ATOMS: atom_id res chain seq x y z
N SER A 1 25.98 -5.54 -2.38
CA SER A 1 25.96 -6.53 -3.47
C SER A 1 25.04 -7.70 -3.11
N THR A 2 24.66 -8.53 -4.10
CA THR A 2 23.86 -9.75 -3.83
C THR A 2 24.56 -10.74 -2.91
N GLN A 3 25.89 -10.75 -2.90
CA GLN A 3 26.67 -11.62 -1.98
C GLN A 3 26.58 -11.12 -0.54
N GLU A 4 26.77 -9.84 -0.30
CA GLU A 4 26.68 -9.25 1.05
C GLU A 4 25.28 -9.47 1.68
N ILE A 5 24.22 -9.30 0.88
CA ILE A 5 22.86 -9.57 1.36
C ILE A 5 22.66 -11.06 1.66
N ALA A 6 23.14 -11.96 0.79
CA ALA A 6 23.06 -13.39 1.01
C ALA A 6 23.78 -13.82 2.32
N ASP A 7 24.97 -13.27 2.55
CA ASP A 7 25.76 -13.51 3.75
C ASP A 7 25.03 -12.95 5.00
N CYS A 8 24.50 -11.73 4.93
CA CYS A 8 23.74 -11.10 6.01
C CYS A 8 22.48 -11.88 6.39
N MET A 9 21.76 -12.41 5.39
CA MET A 9 20.52 -13.18 5.61
C MET A 9 20.75 -14.68 5.81
N SER A 10 22.00 -15.14 5.78
CA SER A 10 22.35 -16.57 5.89
C SER A 10 21.64 -17.47 4.87
N VAL A 11 21.51 -16.99 3.63
CA VAL A 11 20.91 -17.72 2.51
C VAL A 11 21.89 -17.84 1.34
N SER A 12 21.55 -18.67 0.33
CA SER A 12 22.34 -18.73 -0.91
C SER A 12 22.12 -17.50 -1.78
N ARG A 13 23.04 -17.24 -2.74
CA ARG A 13 22.93 -16.11 -3.68
C ARG A 13 21.71 -16.20 -4.61
N THR A 14 21.23 -17.40 -4.90
CA THR A 14 20.15 -17.60 -5.87
C THR A 14 18.87 -16.87 -5.48
N PRO A 15 18.24 -17.09 -4.29
CA PRO A 15 17.04 -16.39 -3.90
C PRO A 15 17.24 -14.85 -3.80
N VAL A 16 18.44 -14.41 -3.40
CA VAL A 16 18.74 -12.97 -3.37
C VAL A 16 18.77 -12.38 -4.77
N ARG A 17 19.37 -13.08 -5.74
CA ARG A 17 19.38 -12.63 -7.14
C ARG A 17 17.97 -12.56 -7.72
N GLU A 18 17.13 -13.54 -7.45
CA GLU A 18 15.72 -13.56 -7.87
C GLU A 18 14.94 -12.39 -7.26
N ALA A 19 15.13 -12.13 -5.96
CA ALA A 19 14.54 -10.97 -5.29
C ALA A 19 15.00 -9.63 -5.92
N PHE A 20 16.28 -9.49 -6.25
CA PHE A 20 16.80 -8.28 -6.90
C PHE A 20 16.21 -8.09 -8.30
N ILE A 21 16.06 -9.16 -9.09
CA ILE A 21 15.42 -9.10 -10.41
C ILE A 21 13.96 -8.67 -10.27
N ARG A 22 13.24 -9.17 -9.27
CA ARG A 22 11.87 -8.79 -9.00
C ARG A 22 11.77 -7.32 -8.59
N LEU A 23 12.56 -6.87 -7.61
CA LEU A 23 12.57 -5.48 -7.15
C LEU A 23 12.99 -4.49 -8.28
N GLN A 24 13.88 -4.91 -9.17
CA GLN A 24 14.24 -4.12 -10.35
C GLN A 24 13.06 -3.99 -11.33
N ARG A 25 12.28 -5.05 -11.54
CA ARG A 25 11.08 -5.00 -12.40
C ARG A 25 9.97 -4.12 -11.83
N GLU A 26 9.96 -3.99 -10.51
CA GLU A 26 9.04 -3.11 -9.75
C GLU A 26 9.58 -1.66 -9.65
N ASP A 27 10.70 -1.33 -10.34
CA ASP A 27 11.40 -0.04 -10.29
C ASP A 27 11.87 0.37 -8.88
N LEU A 28 12.05 -0.60 -7.98
CA LEU A 28 12.49 -0.36 -6.59
C LEU A 28 14.01 -0.43 -6.42
N LEU A 29 14.73 -0.95 -7.42
CA LEU A 29 16.18 -1.00 -7.46
C LEU A 29 16.72 -0.45 -8.79
N ASP A 30 17.70 0.44 -8.70
CA ASP A 30 18.51 0.90 -9.83
C ASP A 30 19.71 -0.01 -10.00
N VAL A 31 19.70 -0.79 -11.07
CA VAL A 31 20.77 -1.72 -11.43
C VAL A 31 21.49 -1.23 -12.68
N THR A 32 22.67 -0.67 -12.51
CA THR A 32 23.54 -0.24 -13.63
C THR A 32 24.74 -1.17 -13.72
N PRO A 33 25.11 -1.66 -14.92
CA PRO A 33 26.31 -2.47 -15.08
C PRO A 33 27.55 -1.79 -14.49
N GLN A 34 28.37 -2.57 -13.78
CA GLN A 34 29.61 -2.12 -13.14
C GLN A 34 29.46 -1.02 -12.07
N ARG A 35 28.24 -0.76 -11.58
CA ARG A 35 27.97 0.13 -10.46
C ARG A 35 27.27 -0.63 -9.33
N PRO A 36 27.36 -0.14 -8.07
CA PRO A 36 26.56 -0.69 -6.99
C PRO A 36 25.08 -0.59 -7.32
N THR A 37 24.31 -1.63 -6.99
CA THR A 37 22.85 -1.55 -6.98
C THR A 37 22.40 -0.63 -5.84
N VAL A 38 21.51 0.28 -6.12
CA VAL A 38 20.96 1.22 -5.14
C VAL A 38 19.44 1.10 -5.09
N VAL A 39 18.86 1.44 -3.94
CA VAL A 39 17.39 1.58 -3.82
C VAL A 39 16.98 2.82 -4.59
N SER A 40 16.02 2.67 -5.51
CA SER A 40 15.52 3.79 -6.31
C SER A 40 14.83 4.83 -5.42
N LYS A 41 14.79 6.07 -5.87
CA LYS A 41 13.94 7.10 -5.25
C LYS A 41 12.47 6.86 -5.59
N ILE A 42 11.57 7.41 -4.76
CA ILE A 42 10.13 7.33 -5.01
C ILE A 42 9.82 8.13 -6.29
N ASN A 43 9.16 7.47 -7.24
CA ASN A 43 8.71 8.06 -8.48
C ASN A 43 7.21 8.40 -8.37
N MET A 44 6.88 9.69 -8.37
CA MET A 44 5.49 10.15 -8.22
C MET A 44 4.58 9.72 -9.37
N SER A 45 5.08 9.61 -10.59
CA SER A 45 4.32 9.06 -11.71
C SER A 45 3.91 7.61 -11.46
N ARG A 46 4.80 6.81 -10.86
CA ARG A 46 4.47 5.43 -10.43
C ARG A 46 3.47 5.43 -9.28
N VAL A 47 3.63 6.29 -8.29
CA VAL A 47 2.66 6.46 -7.19
C VAL A 47 1.25 6.67 -7.73
N TYR A 48 1.08 7.55 -8.73
CA TYR A 48 -0.24 7.82 -9.32
C TYR A 48 -0.82 6.62 -10.06
N GLN A 49 0.01 5.89 -10.81
CA GLN A 49 -0.43 4.70 -11.55
C GLN A 49 -0.78 3.54 -10.60
N GLU A 50 0.03 3.29 -9.60
CA GLU A 50 -0.19 2.25 -8.61
C GLU A 50 -1.47 2.52 -7.80
N ARG A 51 -1.68 3.76 -7.35
CA ARG A 51 -2.92 4.18 -6.69
C ARG A 51 -4.15 4.04 -7.61
N PHE A 52 -4.03 4.44 -8.88
CA PHE A 52 -5.12 4.30 -9.85
C PHE A 52 -5.55 2.84 -10.02
N ILE A 53 -4.59 1.92 -10.17
CA ILE A 53 -4.85 0.49 -10.29
C ILE A 53 -5.54 -0.03 -9.02
N ARG A 54 -5.01 0.31 -7.85
CA ARG A 54 -5.56 -0.07 -6.56
C ARG A 54 -7.00 0.44 -6.41
N GLU A 55 -7.23 1.74 -6.64
CA GLU A 55 -8.57 2.35 -6.57
C GLU A 55 -9.56 1.65 -7.52
N ALA A 56 -9.18 1.43 -8.77
CA ALA A 56 -10.04 0.82 -9.76
C ALA A 56 -10.47 -0.61 -9.37
N LEU A 57 -9.52 -1.42 -8.90
CA LEU A 57 -9.78 -2.82 -8.53
C LEU A 57 -10.53 -2.93 -7.19
N GLU A 58 -10.12 -2.18 -6.17
CA GLU A 58 -10.77 -2.22 -4.85
C GLU A 58 -12.21 -1.70 -4.90
N ILE A 59 -12.49 -0.64 -5.65
CA ILE A 59 -13.85 -0.12 -5.80
C ILE A 59 -14.75 -1.10 -6.56
N GLU A 60 -14.21 -1.81 -7.54
CA GLU A 60 -15.01 -2.74 -8.32
C GLU A 60 -15.37 -4.01 -7.55
N VAL A 61 -14.47 -4.48 -6.68
CA VAL A 61 -14.72 -5.71 -5.89
C VAL A 61 -15.73 -5.52 -4.76
N ILE A 62 -15.98 -4.28 -4.30
CA ILE A 62 -16.83 -3.98 -3.12
C ILE A 62 -18.24 -4.58 -3.25
N GLN A 63 -18.88 -4.46 -4.41
CA GLN A 63 -20.24 -4.99 -4.58
C GLN A 63 -20.28 -6.49 -4.31
N LYS A 64 -19.38 -7.24 -4.96
CA LYS A 64 -19.26 -8.68 -4.74
C LYS A 64 -18.94 -9.00 -3.28
N PHE A 65 -18.07 -8.20 -2.66
CA PHE A 65 -17.67 -8.42 -1.28
C PHE A 65 -18.82 -8.26 -0.31
N ILE A 66 -19.63 -7.21 -0.44
CA ILE A 66 -20.81 -6.98 0.41
C ILE A 66 -21.82 -8.12 0.29
N ASP A 67 -21.99 -8.66 -0.91
CA ASP A 67 -22.94 -9.78 -1.16
C ASP A 67 -22.49 -11.09 -0.48
N VAL A 68 -21.19 -11.28 -0.22
CA VAL A 68 -20.64 -12.51 0.38
C VAL A 68 -20.09 -12.33 1.79
N ALA A 69 -19.95 -11.11 2.27
CA ALA A 69 -19.37 -10.81 3.58
C ALA A 69 -20.20 -11.43 4.72
N LYS A 70 -19.58 -12.32 5.48
CA LYS A 70 -20.19 -13.02 6.63
C LYS A 70 -19.80 -12.32 7.94
N PRO A 71 -20.58 -12.53 9.03
CA PRO A 71 -20.26 -11.92 10.33
C PRO A 71 -18.82 -12.17 10.82
N ASN A 72 -18.26 -13.36 10.59
CA ASN A 72 -16.89 -13.68 10.97
C ASN A 72 -15.87 -12.86 10.20
N ILE A 73 -16.13 -12.48 8.95
CA ILE A 73 -15.24 -11.62 8.17
C ILE A 73 -15.28 -10.19 8.69
N ILE A 74 -16.47 -9.69 9.02
CA ILE A 74 -16.65 -8.38 9.67
C ILE A 74 -15.87 -8.32 10.99
N GLU A 75 -15.94 -9.36 11.80
CA GLU A 75 -15.20 -9.46 13.06
C GLU A 75 -13.67 -9.47 12.81
N CYS A 76 -13.20 -10.23 11.81
CA CYS A 76 -11.78 -10.20 11.42
C CYS A 76 -11.32 -8.80 10.98
N MET A 77 -12.12 -8.07 10.21
CA MET A 77 -11.82 -6.70 9.81
C MET A 77 -11.76 -5.75 11.01
N ARG A 78 -12.68 -5.87 11.97
CA ARG A 78 -12.65 -5.08 13.21
C ARG A 78 -11.40 -5.39 14.05
N SER A 79 -11.07 -6.68 14.21
CA SER A 79 -9.85 -7.09 14.91
C SER A 79 -8.58 -6.59 14.21
N ASN A 80 -8.57 -6.53 12.88
CA ASN A 80 -7.46 -5.95 12.13
C ASN A 80 -7.32 -4.44 12.43
N ILE A 81 -8.42 -3.69 12.48
CA ILE A 81 -8.41 -2.25 12.84
C ILE A 81 -7.83 -2.04 14.26
N GLU A 82 -8.20 -2.86 15.24
CA GLU A 82 -7.64 -2.78 16.60
C GLU A 82 -6.11 -2.98 16.61
N LYS A 83 -5.62 -3.93 15.80
CA LYS A 83 -4.17 -4.14 15.63
C LYS A 83 -3.50 -2.95 14.95
N GLN A 84 -4.14 -2.33 13.96
CA GLN A 84 -3.63 -1.11 13.33
C GLN A 84 -3.50 0.03 14.36
N TYR A 85 -4.51 0.26 15.21
CA TYR A 85 -4.42 1.24 16.31
C TYR A 85 -3.23 0.96 17.23
N THR A 86 -3.03 -0.31 17.60
CA THR A 86 -1.92 -0.72 18.44
C THR A 86 -0.57 -0.45 17.75
N ALA A 87 -0.44 -0.82 16.48
CA ALA A 87 0.78 -0.61 15.71
C ALA A 87 1.16 0.89 15.62
N ILE A 88 0.17 1.76 15.41
CA ILE A 88 0.39 3.21 15.39
C ILE A 88 0.79 3.75 16.77
N ALA A 89 0.09 3.35 17.83
CA ALA A 89 0.42 3.78 19.19
C ALA A 89 1.85 3.41 19.61
N GLU A 90 2.32 2.26 19.13
CA GLU A 90 3.67 1.74 19.36
C GLU A 90 4.71 2.20 18.31
N ARG A 91 4.32 3.06 17.36
CA ARG A 91 5.16 3.55 16.25
C ARG A 91 5.72 2.46 15.36
N ARG A 92 5.03 1.34 15.25
CA ARG A 92 5.36 0.22 14.35
C ARG A 92 4.71 0.45 12.98
N TYR A 93 5.20 1.45 12.24
CA TYR A 93 4.59 1.93 11.00
C TYR A 93 4.62 0.92 9.86
N ILE A 94 5.62 0.03 9.83
CA ILE A 94 5.69 -1.06 8.85
C ILE A 94 4.57 -2.06 9.12
N ASP A 95 4.39 -2.48 10.38
CA ASP A 95 3.32 -3.41 10.77
C ASP A 95 1.93 -2.78 10.51
N PHE A 96 1.79 -1.47 10.76
CA PHE A 96 0.58 -0.75 10.39
C PHE A 96 0.29 -0.84 8.89
N LEU A 97 1.29 -0.60 8.04
CA LEU A 97 1.13 -0.65 6.60
C LEU A 97 0.77 -2.06 6.10
N GLU A 98 1.37 -3.10 6.67
CA GLU A 98 1.05 -4.50 6.38
C GLU A 98 -0.40 -4.83 6.77
N LEU A 99 -0.83 -4.43 7.98
CA LEU A 99 -2.21 -4.62 8.45
C LEU A 99 -3.22 -3.87 7.60
N ASP A 100 -2.90 -2.65 7.18
CA ASP A 100 -3.75 -1.86 6.28
C ASP A 100 -3.87 -2.52 4.90
N ASN A 101 -2.77 -3.05 4.35
CA ASN A 101 -2.82 -3.82 3.11
C ASN A 101 -3.66 -5.08 3.26
N ASP A 102 -3.53 -5.83 4.35
CA ASP A 102 -4.36 -7.01 4.62
C ASP A 102 -5.84 -6.65 4.75
N PHE A 103 -6.17 -5.53 5.41
CA PHE A 103 -7.53 -5.03 5.53
C PHE A 103 -8.18 -4.78 4.17
N HIS A 104 -7.50 -4.10 3.28
CA HIS A 104 -7.97 -3.82 1.93
C HIS A 104 -8.04 -5.07 1.05
N GLN A 105 -7.16 -6.03 1.25
CA GLN A 105 -7.13 -7.27 0.48
C GLN A 105 -8.22 -8.27 0.87
N ALA A 106 -8.86 -8.12 2.02
CA ALA A 106 -9.92 -9.02 2.48
C ALA A 106 -11.04 -9.17 1.44
N ALA A 107 -11.40 -8.08 0.75
CA ALA A 107 -12.42 -8.11 -0.29
C ALA A 107 -12.07 -9.03 -1.47
N PHE A 108 -10.81 -9.02 -1.91
CA PHE A 108 -10.36 -9.89 -3.00
C PHE A 108 -10.33 -11.36 -2.59
N VAL A 109 -9.91 -11.66 -1.36
CA VAL A 109 -9.83 -13.03 -0.83
C VAL A 109 -11.24 -13.64 -0.76
N GLU A 110 -12.18 -12.92 -0.15
CA GLU A 110 -13.54 -13.42 0.05
C GLU A 110 -14.35 -13.54 -1.25
N THR A 111 -13.98 -12.80 -2.29
CA THR A 111 -14.64 -12.85 -3.59
C THR A 111 -13.91 -13.75 -4.60
N ASN A 112 -12.81 -14.40 -4.21
CA ASN A 112 -11.93 -15.20 -5.08
C ASN A 112 -11.36 -14.41 -6.28
N GLU A 113 -11.13 -13.10 -6.12
CA GLU A 113 -10.52 -12.24 -7.14
C GLU A 113 -8.98 -12.20 -6.98
N GLU A 114 -8.36 -13.39 -7.00
CA GLU A 114 -6.95 -13.60 -6.70
C GLU A 114 -6.00 -12.88 -7.67
N LEU A 115 -6.37 -12.79 -8.96
CA LEU A 115 -5.57 -12.04 -9.93
C LEU A 115 -5.55 -10.54 -9.60
N GLY A 116 -6.70 -9.97 -9.25
CA GLY A 116 -6.79 -8.56 -8.83
C GLY A 116 -5.93 -8.30 -7.58
N ARG A 117 -6.02 -9.19 -6.59
CA ARG A 117 -5.20 -9.16 -5.39
C ARG A 117 -3.70 -9.16 -5.72
N SER A 118 -3.27 -10.08 -6.56
CA SER A 118 -1.86 -10.22 -6.93
C SER A 118 -1.33 -8.99 -7.69
N ILE A 119 -2.15 -8.38 -8.54
CA ILE A 119 -1.78 -7.15 -9.26
C ILE A 119 -1.55 -6.01 -8.26
N VAL A 120 -2.49 -5.78 -7.32
CA VAL A 120 -2.33 -4.74 -6.30
C VAL A 120 -1.09 -4.98 -5.45
N GLN A 121 -0.83 -6.22 -5.02
CA GLN A 121 0.35 -6.56 -4.21
C GLN A 121 1.68 -6.33 -4.94
N GLN A 122 1.74 -6.66 -6.24
CA GLN A 122 2.99 -6.57 -7.02
C GLN A 122 3.24 -5.15 -7.54
N MET A 123 2.21 -4.32 -7.64
CA MET A 123 2.29 -2.97 -8.22
C MET A 123 1.94 -1.90 -7.18
N ASN A 124 2.58 -1.96 -6.01
CA ASN A 124 2.27 -1.04 -4.89
C ASN A 124 3.53 -0.46 -4.23
N GLY A 125 4.71 -0.74 -4.78
CA GLY A 125 5.98 -0.45 -4.09
C GLY A 125 6.27 1.03 -3.89
N HIS A 126 6.03 1.88 -4.87
CA HIS A 126 6.22 3.33 -4.74
C HIS A 126 5.10 3.96 -3.91
N TYR A 127 3.87 3.49 -4.07
CA TYR A 127 2.73 3.98 -3.28
C TYR A 127 2.85 3.60 -1.80
N ASP A 128 3.28 2.38 -1.47
CA ASP A 128 3.52 1.98 -0.08
C ASP A 128 4.62 2.80 0.59
N ARG A 129 5.64 3.20 -0.14
CA ARG A 129 6.73 4.02 0.41
C ARG A 129 6.25 5.43 0.78
N ILE A 130 5.43 6.08 -0.05
CA ILE A 130 4.87 7.40 0.31
C ILE A 130 3.84 7.28 1.45
N ARG A 131 3.05 6.19 1.49
CA ARG A 131 2.14 5.89 2.62
C ARG A 131 2.91 5.72 3.92
N LEU A 132 4.07 5.05 3.89
CA LEU A 132 4.92 4.89 5.06
C LEU A 132 5.46 6.24 5.56
N ILE A 133 5.91 7.11 4.67
CA ILE A 133 6.35 8.47 5.03
C ILE A 133 5.19 9.26 5.64
N SER A 134 4.00 9.19 5.06
CA SER A 134 2.79 9.84 5.59
C SER A 134 2.41 9.31 6.98
N ALA A 135 2.59 8.02 7.24
CA ALA A 135 2.34 7.44 8.56
C ALA A 135 3.35 7.97 9.61
N TRP A 136 4.62 8.16 9.24
CA TRP A 136 5.62 8.77 10.11
C TRP A 136 5.29 10.23 10.48
N GLU A 137 4.75 11.01 9.53
CA GLU A 137 4.27 12.39 9.78
C GLU A 137 3.01 12.42 10.66
N GLY A 138 2.26 11.32 10.74
CA GLY A 138 1.12 11.14 11.65
C GLY A 138 -0.14 11.92 11.29
N GLN A 139 -0.16 12.67 10.18
CA GLN A 139 -1.25 13.60 9.87
C GLN A 139 -2.52 12.91 9.37
N ILE A 140 -2.41 11.84 8.59
CA ILE A 140 -3.57 11.14 7.97
C ILE A 140 -4.04 9.94 8.79
N VAL A 141 -3.18 9.35 9.58
CA VAL A 141 -3.43 8.03 10.20
C VAL A 141 -4.71 7.99 11.01
N SER A 142 -4.99 9.02 11.82
CA SER A 142 -6.22 9.06 12.64
C SER A 142 -7.50 9.11 11.79
N THR A 143 -7.45 9.83 10.67
CA THR A 143 -8.57 9.90 9.71
C THR A 143 -8.75 8.57 8.99
N ALA A 144 -7.67 7.96 8.53
CA ALA A 144 -7.70 6.66 7.86
C ALA A 144 -8.32 5.58 8.74
N MET A 145 -7.97 5.54 10.02
CA MET A 145 -8.54 4.58 10.97
C MET A 145 -10.06 4.77 11.16
N GLN A 146 -10.53 6.01 11.30
CA GLN A 146 -11.97 6.30 11.38
C GLN A 146 -12.71 5.95 10.08
N GLU A 147 -12.05 6.10 8.95
CA GLU A 147 -12.59 5.69 7.64
C GLU A 147 -12.71 4.18 7.54
N HIS A 148 -11.73 3.42 8.05
CA HIS A 148 -11.81 1.95 8.12
C HIS A 148 -12.99 1.48 8.97
N GLU A 149 -13.22 2.08 10.14
CA GLU A 149 -14.38 1.77 10.99
C GLU A 149 -15.71 1.99 10.25
N LYS A 150 -15.86 3.16 9.60
CA LYS A 150 -17.04 3.50 8.81
C LYS A 150 -17.18 2.58 7.58
N TYR A 151 -16.08 2.18 6.97
CA TYR A 151 -16.11 1.26 5.84
C TYR A 151 -16.70 -0.09 6.23
N VAL A 152 -16.25 -0.65 7.37
CA VAL A 152 -16.80 -1.89 7.93
C VAL A 152 -18.29 -1.74 8.26
N GLU A 153 -18.72 -0.61 8.84
CA GLU A 153 -20.15 -0.35 9.10
C GLU A 153 -21.00 -0.34 7.81
N TYR A 154 -20.48 0.26 6.72
CA TYR A 154 -21.22 0.28 5.45
C TYR A 154 -21.29 -1.10 4.81
N ILE A 155 -20.24 -1.90 4.92
CA ILE A 155 -20.25 -3.30 4.46
C ILE A 155 -21.30 -4.11 5.25
N GLU A 156 -21.29 -4.01 6.57
CA GLU A 156 -22.23 -4.72 7.45
C GLU A 156 -23.69 -4.35 7.19
N ARG A 157 -23.95 -3.09 6.81
CA ARG A 157 -25.30 -2.60 6.44
C ARG A 157 -25.68 -2.88 4.98
N GLY A 158 -24.78 -3.42 4.17
CA GLY A 158 -25.01 -3.61 2.74
C GLY A 158 -25.07 -2.31 1.94
N ASP A 159 -24.52 -1.20 2.46
CA ASP A 159 -24.57 0.11 1.79
C ASP A 159 -23.42 0.28 0.80
N VAL A 160 -23.55 -0.37 -0.35
CA VAL A 160 -22.56 -0.36 -1.42
C VAL A 160 -22.20 1.06 -1.85
N SER A 161 -23.19 1.95 -1.96
CA SER A 161 -22.97 3.32 -2.45
C SER A 161 -22.05 4.10 -1.53
N LYS A 162 -22.29 4.03 -0.21
CA LYS A 162 -21.45 4.70 0.79
C LYS A 162 -20.10 4.05 0.93
N ALA A 163 -20.02 2.71 0.89
CA ALA A 163 -18.76 1.99 0.93
C ALA A 163 -17.84 2.39 -0.23
N ARG A 164 -18.35 2.40 -1.47
CA ARG A 164 -17.59 2.83 -2.67
C ARG A 164 -17.15 4.29 -2.60
N LYS A 165 -18.04 5.18 -2.16
CA LYS A 165 -17.70 6.61 -2.02
C LYS A 165 -16.61 6.83 -0.97
N LEU A 166 -16.75 6.20 0.19
CA LEU A 166 -15.79 6.31 1.28
C LEU A 166 -14.43 5.77 0.87
N LEU A 167 -14.40 4.57 0.27
CA LEU A 167 -13.14 3.96 -0.17
C LEU A 167 -12.42 4.82 -1.19
N ARG A 168 -13.14 5.41 -2.16
CA ARG A 168 -12.54 6.35 -3.12
C ARG A 168 -11.90 7.56 -2.42
N MET A 169 -12.60 8.16 -1.47
CA MET A 169 -12.08 9.29 -0.70
C MET A 169 -10.83 8.88 0.09
N HIS A 170 -10.89 7.74 0.77
CA HIS A 170 -9.80 7.17 1.54
C HIS A 170 -8.53 6.95 0.69
N LEU A 171 -8.64 6.29 -0.45
CA LEU A 171 -7.51 6.02 -1.34
C LEU A 171 -6.93 7.29 -1.98
N GLN A 172 -7.70 8.37 -2.04
CA GLN A 172 -7.27 9.68 -2.57
C GLN A 172 -6.78 10.65 -1.48
N ALA A 173 -6.99 10.37 -0.21
CA ALA A 173 -6.69 11.29 0.89
C ALA A 173 -5.22 11.75 0.92
N LEU A 174 -4.29 10.87 0.52
CA LEU A 174 -2.87 11.19 0.45
C LEU A 174 -2.54 12.33 -0.54
N ARG A 175 -3.39 12.54 -1.58
CA ARG A 175 -3.14 13.58 -2.61
C ARG A 175 -3.01 14.98 -2.04
N GLU A 176 -3.76 15.29 -1.00
CA GLU A 176 -3.74 16.61 -0.37
C GLU A 176 -2.42 16.91 0.35
N GLN A 177 -1.61 15.88 0.63
CA GLN A 177 -0.34 15.99 1.35
C GLN A 177 0.89 15.75 0.47
N GLU A 178 0.71 15.30 -0.77
CA GLU A 178 1.83 14.89 -1.64
C GLU A 178 2.89 16.00 -1.79
N GLU A 179 2.48 17.25 -2.01
CA GLU A 179 3.43 18.37 -2.15
C GLU A 179 4.24 18.61 -0.86
N LEU A 180 3.59 18.50 0.30
CA LEU A 180 4.25 18.66 1.59
C LEU A 180 5.23 17.51 1.87
N LEU A 181 4.81 16.26 1.61
CA LEU A 181 5.67 15.08 1.78
C LEU A 181 6.89 15.13 0.87
N VAL A 182 6.69 15.50 -0.40
CA VAL A 182 7.81 15.67 -1.36
C VAL A 182 8.76 16.77 -0.91
N THR A 183 8.26 17.86 -0.36
CA THR A 183 9.09 18.98 0.12
C THR A 183 9.89 18.59 1.37
N ASN A 184 9.21 17.98 2.36
CA ASN A 184 9.84 17.64 3.65
C ASN A 184 10.84 16.47 3.53
N TRP A 185 10.65 15.58 2.56
CA TRP A 185 11.40 14.34 2.37
C TRP A 185 12.04 14.24 0.98
N SER A 186 12.44 15.39 0.41
CA SER A 186 12.92 15.51 -0.97
C SER A 186 14.04 14.54 -1.34
N GLU A 187 14.88 14.14 -0.38
CA GLU A 187 15.95 13.17 -0.58
C GLU A 187 15.45 11.77 -1.00
N TYR A 188 14.21 11.41 -0.65
CA TYR A 188 13.60 10.12 -1.00
C TYR A 188 12.85 10.15 -2.33
N PHE A 189 12.62 11.32 -2.93
CA PHE A 189 11.84 11.48 -4.16
C PHE A 189 12.70 11.76 -5.39
N ASN A 190 12.26 11.23 -6.54
CA ASN A 190 12.82 11.61 -7.83
C ASN A 190 12.15 12.90 -8.32
N THR A 191 12.90 14.00 -8.33
CA THR A 191 12.41 15.32 -8.72
C THR A 191 12.09 15.44 -10.20
N ASP A 192 12.74 14.67 -11.08
CA ASP A 192 12.52 14.71 -12.53
C ASP A 192 11.12 14.20 -12.92
N SER A 193 10.49 13.40 -12.06
CA SER A 193 9.15 12.84 -12.29
C SER A 193 8.00 13.79 -11.91
N ILE A 194 8.29 14.90 -11.22
CA ILE A 194 7.27 15.83 -10.71
C ILE A 194 6.85 16.84 -11.81
N GLU A 195 7.75 17.18 -12.72
CA GLU A 195 7.48 18.17 -13.79
C GLU A 195 6.53 17.63 -14.90
N MET A 196 6.41 16.31 -15.05
CA MET A 196 5.58 15.68 -16.09
C MET A 196 4.09 15.53 -15.75
N THR A 197 3.66 15.95 -14.56
CA THR A 197 2.31 15.68 -14.04
C THR A 197 1.48 16.93 -13.75
N ARG A 198 1.96 18.11 -14.20
CA ARG A 198 1.24 19.40 -14.13
C ARG A 198 0.48 19.72 -15.40
#